data_82f581981012c31e7217ebab06fab270
#
_entry.id   82f581981012c31e7217ebab06fab270
#
_cell.length_a   1.000
_cell.length_b   1.000
_cell.length_c   1.000
_cell.angle_alpha   90.00
_cell.angle_beta   90.00
_cell.angle_gamma   90.00
#
_symmetry.space_group_name_H-M   'P 1'
#
loop_
_entity.id
_entity.type
_entity.pdbx_description
1 polymer ?
#
loop_
_entity_poly.entity_id
_entity_poly.type
_entity_poly.pdbx_seq_one_letter_code
_entity_poly.pdbx_strand_id
1 'polypeptide(L)'
;MDLAETFQDRRSQVMLGVSVFFMFLFPIYFAMVPGLVGLDDASSSSGPSGKWTVSFTEEALTQSETTDALSDGDTHEDTFVITEEMIGDNKNLASVTMTIQCQDQGAVGPGQNNGVDASSDVSGVSGELADQTDGGNCGNGNAASMTWILIDGYDGQDYEADGTESDIRSQWMDSDDGRGDWIVELTADVQDDAGQLGGFLGSDDQTYD
;
A
#
# COMPACT_ATOMS: atom_id res chain seq x y z
N MET A 1 15.53 -45.03 -46.53
CA MET A 1 16.38 -45.39 -45.39
C MET A 1 15.68 -46.52 -44.68
N ASP A 2 16.27 -47.69 -44.75
CA ASP A 2 15.67 -48.86 -44.17
C ASP A 2 15.94 -48.91 -42.66
N LEU A 3 14.90 -48.82 -41.85
CA LEU A 3 15.03 -48.81 -40.39
C LEU A 3 15.77 -50.06 -39.85
N ALA A 4 15.69 -51.16 -40.60
CA ALA A 4 16.35 -52.42 -40.24
C ALA A 4 17.88 -52.36 -40.31
N GLU A 5 18.47 -51.57 -41.27
CA GLU A 5 19.92 -51.38 -41.36
C GLU A 5 20.49 -50.51 -40.23
N THR A 6 19.70 -49.54 -39.77
CA THR A 6 20.11 -48.65 -38.63
C THR A 6 20.24 -49.41 -37.33
N PHE A 7 19.47 -50.50 -37.13
CA PHE A 7 19.54 -51.34 -35.93
C PHE A 7 20.68 -52.38 -35.96
N GLN A 8 21.37 -52.56 -37.07
CA GLN A 8 22.49 -53.51 -37.17
C GLN A 8 23.86 -52.87 -36.87
N ASP A 9 23.96 -51.56 -36.90
CA ASP A 9 25.19 -50.88 -36.51
C ASP A 9 25.38 -50.89 -34.99
N ARG A 10 26.52 -51.42 -34.54
CA ARG A 10 26.88 -51.52 -33.12
C ARG A 10 26.84 -50.19 -32.39
N ARG A 11 27.13 -49.08 -33.07
CA ARG A 11 27.05 -47.74 -32.48
C ARG A 11 25.60 -47.32 -32.26
N SER A 12 24.72 -47.58 -33.20
CA SER A 12 23.29 -47.31 -33.08
C SER A 12 22.62 -48.12 -31.97
N GLN A 13 23.04 -49.41 -31.81
CA GLN A 13 22.57 -50.24 -30.72
C GLN A 13 22.99 -49.71 -29.31
N VAL A 14 24.24 -49.26 -29.19
CA VAL A 14 24.74 -48.65 -27.96
C VAL A 14 24.00 -47.32 -27.65
N MET A 15 23.83 -46.46 -28.65
CA MET A 15 23.10 -45.20 -28.51
C MET A 15 21.65 -45.45 -28.12
N LEU A 16 20.99 -46.42 -28.75
CA LEU A 16 19.60 -46.79 -28.40
C LEU A 16 19.53 -47.34 -26.99
N GLY A 17 20.44 -48.21 -26.59
CA GLY A 17 20.51 -48.77 -25.24
C GLY A 17 20.68 -47.70 -24.18
N VAL A 18 21.60 -46.73 -24.44
CA VAL A 18 21.81 -45.57 -23.56
C VAL A 18 20.57 -44.69 -23.48
N SER A 19 19.92 -44.39 -24.61
CA SER A 19 18.69 -43.59 -24.62
C SER A 19 17.55 -44.22 -23.86
N VAL A 20 17.33 -45.53 -24.04
CA VAL A 20 16.32 -46.28 -23.31
C VAL A 20 16.67 -46.34 -21.83
N PHE A 21 17.92 -46.55 -21.47
CA PHE A 21 18.37 -46.54 -20.08
C PHE A 21 18.06 -45.19 -19.40
N PHE A 22 18.39 -44.07 -20.01
CA PHE A 22 18.07 -42.76 -19.47
C PHE A 22 16.57 -42.48 -19.44
N MET A 23 15.79 -42.97 -20.40
CA MET A 23 14.36 -42.78 -20.45
C MET A 23 13.66 -43.43 -19.24
N PHE A 24 14.22 -44.54 -18.71
CA PHE A 24 13.71 -45.17 -17.49
C PHE A 24 14.36 -44.63 -16.22
N LEU A 25 15.65 -44.29 -16.28
CA LEU A 25 16.40 -43.91 -15.09
C LEU A 25 16.06 -42.45 -14.65
N PHE A 26 15.81 -41.56 -15.58
CA PHE A 26 15.42 -40.17 -15.27
C PHE A 26 14.10 -40.08 -14.49
N PRO A 27 12.98 -40.70 -14.93
CA PRO A 27 11.75 -40.65 -14.16
C PRO A 27 11.89 -41.27 -12.76
N ILE A 28 12.64 -42.39 -12.64
CA ILE A 28 12.90 -43.04 -11.35
C ILE A 28 13.75 -42.12 -10.46
N TYR A 29 14.78 -41.52 -11.00
CA TYR A 29 15.64 -40.58 -10.30
C TYR A 29 14.82 -39.40 -9.77
N PHE A 30 14.04 -38.73 -10.62
CA PHE A 30 13.20 -37.60 -10.21
C PHE A 30 12.04 -38.00 -9.30
N ALA A 31 11.58 -39.26 -9.31
CA ALA A 31 10.59 -39.77 -8.35
C ALA A 31 11.21 -40.09 -6.98
N MET A 32 12.49 -40.47 -6.93
CA MET A 32 13.17 -40.83 -5.68
C MET A 32 13.88 -39.66 -4.99
N VAL A 33 14.35 -38.69 -5.75
CA VAL A 33 15.11 -37.54 -5.21
C VAL A 33 14.32 -36.74 -4.17
N PRO A 34 13.01 -36.45 -4.35
CA PRO A 34 12.23 -35.75 -3.32
C PRO A 34 12.25 -36.49 -1.98
N GLY A 35 12.03 -37.80 -1.98
CA GLY A 35 12.04 -38.57 -0.73
C GLY A 35 13.42 -38.74 -0.09
N LEU A 36 14.51 -38.63 -0.86
CA LEU A 36 15.88 -38.78 -0.36
C LEU A 36 16.44 -37.48 0.24
N VAL A 37 15.93 -36.31 -0.22
CA VAL A 37 16.32 -34.97 0.26
C VAL A 37 15.26 -34.34 1.15
N GLY A 38 14.23 -35.10 1.57
CA GLY A 38 13.20 -34.58 2.48
C GLY A 38 12.30 -33.52 1.86
N LEU A 39 12.10 -33.58 0.54
CA LEU A 39 11.23 -32.64 -0.19
C LEU A 39 9.76 -33.13 -0.24
N ASP A 40 9.33 -33.92 0.74
CA ASP A 40 7.96 -34.44 0.79
C ASP A 40 6.89 -33.36 1.00
N ASP A 41 7.31 -32.12 1.34
CA ASP A 41 6.43 -30.94 1.42
C ASP A 41 6.59 -29.97 0.24
N ALA A 42 7.24 -30.37 -0.85
CA ALA A 42 7.51 -29.50 -2.02
C ALA A 42 6.25 -29.28 -2.88
N SER A 43 5.13 -28.92 -2.28
CA SER A 43 3.93 -28.56 -3.04
C SER A 43 3.63 -27.07 -3.09
N SER A 44 4.52 -26.17 -2.68
CA SER A 44 4.37 -24.73 -2.99
C SER A 44 5.50 -23.78 -2.60
N SER A 45 6.61 -24.17 -1.96
CA SER A 45 7.61 -23.16 -1.61
C SER A 45 8.99 -23.46 -2.17
N SER A 46 9.51 -22.58 -3.01
CA SER A 46 10.76 -22.75 -3.76
C SER A 46 12.00 -22.23 -3.02
N GLY A 47 12.18 -22.56 -1.72
CA GLY A 47 13.34 -22.10 -0.98
C GLY A 47 13.63 -22.90 0.29
N PRO A 48 14.86 -22.81 0.85
CA PRO A 48 15.16 -23.40 2.13
C PRO A 48 14.33 -22.73 3.26
N SER A 49 13.71 -23.55 4.09
CA SER A 49 13.05 -23.07 5.31
C SER A 49 14.09 -22.73 6.36
N GLY A 50 13.89 -21.63 7.07
CA GLY A 50 14.83 -21.14 8.09
C GLY A 50 14.23 -20.01 8.93
N LYS A 51 15.09 -19.46 9.79
CA LYS A 51 14.78 -18.24 10.53
C LYS A 51 15.26 -17.03 9.74
N TRP A 52 14.39 -16.07 9.61
CA TRP A 52 14.61 -14.84 8.85
C TRP A 52 14.36 -13.63 9.72
N THR A 53 15.19 -12.61 9.56
CA THR A 53 14.90 -11.28 10.10
C THR A 53 14.25 -10.48 8.97
N VAL A 54 13.04 -10.00 9.20
CA VAL A 54 12.32 -9.11 8.30
C VAL A 54 12.54 -7.69 8.79
N SER A 55 13.03 -6.84 7.90
CA SER A 55 13.28 -5.43 8.18
C SER A 55 12.59 -4.58 7.11
N PHE A 56 11.98 -3.49 7.55
CA PHE A 56 11.31 -2.55 6.66
C PHE A 56 12.15 -1.28 6.49
N THR A 57 12.15 -0.73 5.29
CA THR A 57 12.70 0.59 5.01
C THR A 57 11.57 1.45 4.46
N GLU A 58 11.18 2.46 5.23
CA GLU A 58 10.10 3.35 4.86
C GLU A 58 10.60 4.54 4.05
N GLU A 59 9.82 4.93 3.06
CA GLU A 59 10.01 6.16 2.29
C GLU A 59 8.65 6.85 2.17
N ALA A 60 8.57 8.12 2.53
CA ALA A 60 7.34 8.89 2.44
C ALA A 60 7.25 9.58 1.07
N LEU A 61 6.13 9.39 0.39
CA LEU A 61 5.69 10.22 -0.72
C LEU A 61 4.76 11.28 -0.16
N THR A 62 5.02 12.54 -0.46
CA THR A 62 4.20 13.66 0.05
C THR A 62 3.66 14.46 -1.12
N GLN A 63 2.36 14.69 -1.12
CA GLN A 63 1.67 15.67 -1.96
C GLN A 63 1.02 16.68 -1.03
N SER A 64 0.91 17.93 -1.43
CA SER A 64 0.24 18.97 -0.67
C SER A 64 -0.45 19.95 -1.60
N GLU A 65 -1.64 20.34 -1.21
CA GLU A 65 -2.42 21.40 -1.83
C GLU A 65 -2.75 22.45 -0.76
N THR A 66 -2.98 23.66 -1.18
CA THR A 66 -3.30 24.77 -0.29
C THR A 66 -4.48 25.53 -0.87
N THR A 67 -5.51 25.77 -0.08
CA THR A 67 -6.64 26.58 -0.50
C THR A 67 -6.57 27.99 0.09
N ASP A 68 -7.32 28.89 -0.53
CA ASP A 68 -7.56 30.22 0.01
C ASP A 68 -8.43 30.13 1.28
N ALA A 69 -8.54 31.25 2.01
CA ALA A 69 -9.40 31.34 3.18
C ALA A 69 -10.85 30.98 2.86
N LEU A 70 -11.44 30.13 3.69
CA LEU A 70 -12.83 29.68 3.61
C LEU A 70 -13.67 30.39 4.68
N SER A 71 -14.90 30.74 4.33
CA SER A 71 -15.90 31.27 5.26
C SER A 71 -16.71 30.12 5.89
N ASP A 72 -17.46 30.45 6.93
CA ASP A 72 -18.31 29.45 7.63
C ASP A 72 -19.26 28.72 6.68
N GLY A 73 -19.17 27.38 6.72
CA GLY A 73 -19.96 26.49 5.87
C GLY A 73 -19.48 26.37 4.42
N ASP A 74 -18.40 27.05 4.04
CA ASP A 74 -17.80 26.87 2.73
C ASP A 74 -17.13 25.48 2.65
N THR A 75 -17.17 24.90 1.46
CA THR A 75 -16.54 23.61 1.18
C THR A 75 -15.42 23.75 0.14
N HIS A 76 -14.39 22.96 0.29
CA HIS A 76 -13.30 22.84 -0.66
C HIS A 76 -12.98 21.35 -0.92
N GLU A 77 -12.75 21.01 -2.17
CA GLU A 77 -12.43 19.63 -2.57
C GLU A 77 -11.08 19.60 -3.26
N ASP A 78 -10.22 18.67 -2.79
CA ASP A 78 -8.93 18.39 -3.41
C ASP A 78 -8.85 16.94 -3.85
N THR A 79 -8.12 16.68 -4.93
CA THR A 79 -7.87 15.35 -5.46
C THR A 79 -6.38 15.08 -5.53
N PHE A 80 -5.94 14.04 -4.81
CA PHE A 80 -4.57 13.53 -4.85
C PHE A 80 -4.54 12.22 -5.64
N VAL A 81 -3.59 12.11 -6.56
CA VAL A 81 -3.49 10.91 -7.41
C VAL A 81 -2.26 10.11 -7.03
N ILE A 82 -2.45 8.83 -6.72
CA ILE A 82 -1.36 7.89 -6.49
C ILE A 82 -1.26 6.94 -7.68
N THR A 83 -0.11 6.95 -8.35
CA THR A 83 0.16 6.09 -9.50
C THR A 83 1.30 5.11 -9.20
N GLU A 84 1.34 4.01 -9.95
CA GLU A 84 2.44 3.03 -9.87
C GLU A 84 3.83 3.66 -10.06
N GLU A 85 3.94 4.63 -10.99
CA GLU A 85 5.21 5.31 -11.25
C GLU A 85 5.72 6.11 -10.03
N MET A 86 4.82 6.61 -9.19
CA MET A 86 5.19 7.36 -7.97
C MET A 86 5.71 6.43 -6.87
N ILE A 87 5.17 5.22 -6.76
CA ILE A 87 5.60 4.23 -5.78
C ILE A 87 6.98 3.68 -6.18
N GLY A 88 7.18 3.41 -7.48
CA GLY A 88 8.43 2.93 -8.04
C GLY A 88 8.60 1.41 -7.95
N ASP A 89 9.55 0.90 -8.72
CA ASP A 89 9.82 -0.54 -8.82
C ASP A 89 10.24 -1.15 -7.48
N ASN A 90 9.69 -2.32 -7.15
CA ASN A 90 9.99 -3.11 -5.95
C ASN A 90 9.68 -2.40 -4.61
N LYS A 91 8.76 -1.46 -4.62
CA LYS A 91 8.22 -0.83 -3.42
C LYS A 91 6.73 -1.14 -3.30
N ASN A 92 6.25 -1.19 -2.08
CA ASN A 92 4.84 -1.45 -1.76
C ASN A 92 4.28 -0.22 -1.05
N LEU A 93 3.05 0.12 -1.34
CA LEU A 93 2.35 1.17 -0.62
C LEU A 93 1.74 0.58 0.66
N ALA A 94 2.31 0.90 1.80
CA ALA A 94 1.90 0.30 3.07
C ALA A 94 0.73 1.04 3.74
N SER A 95 0.71 2.37 3.64
CA SER A 95 -0.35 3.20 4.21
C SER A 95 -0.47 4.53 3.48
N VAL A 96 -1.64 5.15 3.57
CA VAL A 96 -1.89 6.52 3.14
C VAL A 96 -2.43 7.30 4.33
N THR A 97 -1.88 8.48 4.58
CA THR A 97 -2.38 9.39 5.61
C THR A 97 -2.65 10.75 4.98
N MET A 98 -3.87 11.23 5.13
CA MET A 98 -4.26 12.60 4.82
C MET A 98 -4.24 13.40 6.10
N THR A 99 -3.58 14.54 6.08
CA THR A 99 -3.48 15.44 7.22
C THR A 99 -3.93 16.84 6.80
N ILE A 100 -4.90 17.37 7.51
CA ILE A 100 -5.44 18.70 7.27
C ILE A 100 -4.88 19.64 8.34
N GLN A 101 -4.30 20.73 7.90
CA GLN A 101 -3.80 21.80 8.77
C GLN A 101 -4.56 23.07 8.44
N CYS A 102 -5.06 23.74 9.46
CA CYS A 102 -5.69 25.02 9.28
C CYS A 102 -5.16 26.04 10.30
N GLN A 103 -5.22 27.31 9.93
CA GLN A 103 -4.77 28.42 10.76
C GLN A 103 -5.85 29.47 10.87
N ASP A 104 -6.10 29.90 12.10
CA ASP A 104 -6.99 31.03 12.34
C ASP A 104 -6.41 32.31 11.77
N GLN A 105 -7.11 32.96 10.84
CA GLN A 105 -6.68 34.23 10.24
C GLN A 105 -7.30 35.46 10.90
N GLY A 106 -8.22 35.27 11.84
CA GLY A 106 -8.92 36.34 12.55
C GLY A 106 -8.53 36.50 14.01
N ALA A 107 -9.02 37.55 14.64
CA ALA A 107 -8.94 37.73 16.09
C ALA A 107 -10.05 36.91 16.74
N VAL A 108 -9.75 35.67 17.01
CA VAL A 108 -10.68 34.78 17.73
C VAL A 108 -10.83 35.28 19.18
N GLY A 109 -12.06 35.51 19.62
CA GLY A 109 -12.34 35.86 21.02
C GLY A 109 -11.98 34.73 21.96
N PRO A 110 -11.82 34.97 23.26
CA PRO A 110 -11.55 33.93 24.22
C PRO A 110 -12.68 32.87 24.25
N GLY A 111 -12.33 31.64 23.84
CA GLY A 111 -13.25 30.51 23.79
C GLY A 111 -13.90 30.25 22.45
N GLN A 112 -13.51 30.97 21.41
CA GLN A 112 -13.87 30.67 20.03
C GLN A 112 -12.73 29.85 19.40
N ASN A 113 -13.11 28.78 18.72
CA ASN A 113 -12.18 27.93 18.00
C ASN A 113 -12.80 27.65 16.63
N ASN A 114 -12.18 28.20 15.61
CA ASN A 114 -12.51 27.79 14.26
C ASN A 114 -12.07 26.37 14.02
N GLY A 115 -12.77 25.65 13.18
CA GLY A 115 -12.53 24.25 12.91
C GLY A 115 -12.67 23.91 11.44
N VAL A 116 -12.39 22.65 11.14
CA VAL A 116 -12.64 22.05 9.86
C VAL A 116 -13.15 20.64 10.06
N ASP A 117 -14.17 20.26 9.31
CA ASP A 117 -14.61 18.89 9.11
C ASP A 117 -14.10 18.40 7.77
N ALA A 118 -13.54 17.20 7.75
CA ALA A 118 -13.00 16.56 6.56
C ALA A 118 -13.70 15.23 6.28
N SER A 119 -14.00 14.97 5.02
CA SER A 119 -14.48 13.67 4.55
C SER A 119 -13.70 13.22 3.33
N SER A 120 -13.45 11.92 3.22
CA SER A 120 -12.81 11.34 2.04
C SER A 120 -13.82 10.65 1.14
N ASP A 121 -13.53 10.63 -0.16
CA ASP A 121 -14.12 9.70 -1.13
C ASP A 121 -12.99 8.89 -1.77
N VAL A 122 -12.95 7.61 -1.43
CA VAL A 122 -11.96 6.64 -1.93
C VAL A 122 -12.55 5.69 -2.97
N SER A 123 -13.72 6.00 -3.51
CA SER A 123 -14.38 5.16 -4.54
C SER A 123 -13.59 5.05 -5.85
N GLY A 124 -12.69 6.01 -6.12
CA GLY A 124 -11.76 6.02 -7.25
C GLY A 124 -10.44 5.30 -6.98
N VAL A 125 -10.26 4.74 -5.78
CA VAL A 125 -9.02 4.10 -5.32
C VAL A 125 -9.15 2.59 -5.43
N SER A 126 -8.07 1.91 -5.86
CA SER A 126 -8.03 0.45 -5.90
C SER A 126 -7.99 -0.15 -4.49
N GLY A 127 -8.63 -1.32 -4.32
CA GLY A 127 -8.74 -2.02 -3.05
C GLY A 127 -10.10 -1.86 -2.37
N GLU A 128 -10.29 -2.56 -1.25
CA GLU A 128 -11.51 -2.48 -0.44
C GLU A 128 -11.34 -1.45 0.68
N LEU A 129 -11.35 -0.17 0.33
CA LEU A 129 -11.19 0.93 1.27
C LEU A 129 -12.54 1.56 1.61
N ALA A 130 -12.64 2.06 2.83
CA ALA A 130 -13.83 2.79 3.28
C ALA A 130 -13.51 4.28 3.41
N ASP A 131 -14.50 5.11 3.07
CA ASP A 131 -14.43 6.53 3.35
C ASP A 131 -14.28 6.80 4.84
N GLN A 132 -13.52 7.82 5.16
CA GLN A 132 -13.31 8.27 6.53
C GLN A 132 -13.76 9.71 6.69
N THR A 133 -14.04 10.09 7.91
CA THR A 133 -14.32 11.47 8.30
C THR A 133 -13.55 11.78 9.58
N ASP A 134 -13.01 12.96 9.65
CA ASP A 134 -12.37 13.48 10.86
C ASP A 134 -12.55 14.98 10.89
N GLY A 135 -12.30 15.61 12.04
CA GLY A 135 -12.44 17.06 12.17
C GLY A 135 -11.87 17.56 13.48
N GLY A 136 -11.56 18.84 13.51
CA GLY A 136 -11.00 19.44 14.70
C GLY A 136 -10.79 20.94 14.59
N ASN A 137 -10.20 21.49 15.62
CA ASN A 137 -10.01 22.94 15.75
C ASN A 137 -8.71 23.39 15.10
N CYS A 138 -8.77 24.50 14.36
CA CYS A 138 -7.61 25.22 13.88
C CYS A 138 -6.81 25.82 15.05
N GLY A 139 -5.52 25.89 14.96
CA GLY A 139 -4.69 26.56 15.98
C GLY A 139 -3.82 25.64 16.83
N ASN A 140 -3.98 24.32 16.75
CA ASN A 140 -3.13 23.36 17.46
C ASN A 140 -2.32 22.42 16.53
N GLY A 141 -2.13 22.79 15.29
CA GLY A 141 -1.45 21.93 14.31
C GLY A 141 -2.43 21.20 13.41
N ASN A 142 -2.38 19.85 13.38
CA ASN A 142 -3.29 19.08 12.55
C ASN A 142 -4.72 19.17 13.07
N ALA A 143 -5.63 19.68 12.25
CA ALA A 143 -7.05 19.78 12.60
C ALA A 143 -7.76 18.45 12.36
N ALA A 144 -7.38 17.70 11.31
CA ALA A 144 -7.94 16.40 11.02
C ALA A 144 -6.86 15.47 10.45
N SER A 145 -7.04 14.15 10.63
CA SER A 145 -6.12 13.16 10.08
C SER A 145 -6.84 11.82 9.84
N MET A 146 -6.81 11.36 8.61
CA MET A 146 -7.39 10.11 8.17
C MET A 146 -6.28 9.18 7.69
N THR A 147 -6.31 7.90 8.10
CA THR A 147 -5.25 6.95 7.76
C THR A 147 -5.84 5.62 7.30
N TRP A 148 -5.33 5.12 6.17
CA TRP A 148 -5.64 3.81 5.61
C TRP A 148 -4.39 2.94 5.64
N ILE A 149 -4.49 1.77 6.24
CA ILE A 149 -3.46 0.72 6.18
C ILE A 149 -3.81 -0.19 5.01
N LEU A 150 -2.90 -0.33 4.07
CA LEU A 150 -3.09 -1.07 2.82
C LEU A 150 -2.52 -2.48 2.86
N ILE A 151 -1.53 -2.72 3.72
CA ILE A 151 -0.95 -4.05 3.93
C ILE A 151 -1.34 -4.54 5.32
N ASP A 152 -2.10 -5.64 5.37
CA ASP A 152 -2.57 -6.23 6.60
C ASP A 152 -1.42 -6.59 7.56
N GLY A 153 -1.56 -6.14 8.80
CA GLY A 153 -0.58 -6.42 9.86
C GLY A 153 0.72 -5.62 9.77
N TYR A 154 0.83 -4.67 8.86
CA TYR A 154 1.98 -3.78 8.80
C TYR A 154 1.98 -2.80 9.97
N ASP A 155 3.09 -2.78 10.73
CA ASP A 155 3.31 -1.88 11.86
C ASP A 155 4.69 -1.17 11.81
N GLY A 156 5.45 -1.39 10.72
CA GLY A 156 6.77 -0.80 10.52
C GLY A 156 7.88 -1.38 11.39
N GLN A 157 7.60 -2.41 12.22
CA GLN A 157 8.57 -2.97 13.14
C GLN A 157 9.29 -4.19 12.54
N ASP A 158 10.60 -4.26 12.77
CA ASP A 158 11.38 -5.45 12.41
C ASP A 158 10.98 -6.64 13.28
N TYR A 159 10.92 -7.83 12.68
CA TYR A 159 10.57 -9.04 13.41
C TYR A 159 11.31 -10.29 12.89
N GLU A 160 11.29 -11.38 13.67
CA GLU A 160 11.79 -12.68 13.25
C GLU A 160 10.64 -13.58 12.76
N ALA A 161 10.84 -14.24 11.61
CA ALA A 161 9.89 -15.16 11.02
C ALA A 161 10.55 -16.52 10.76
N ASP A 162 9.79 -17.59 10.93
CA ASP A 162 10.16 -18.94 10.55
C ASP A 162 9.41 -19.34 9.27
N GLY A 163 10.11 -19.84 8.27
CA GLY A 163 9.49 -20.24 7.01
C GLY A 163 10.45 -20.19 5.83
N THR A 164 9.90 -20.18 4.62
CA THR A 164 10.70 -19.91 3.42
C THR A 164 10.71 -18.42 3.12
N GLU A 165 11.77 -17.93 2.46
CA GLU A 165 11.84 -16.53 2.04
C GLU A 165 10.62 -16.13 1.20
N SER A 166 10.18 -17.02 0.30
CA SER A 166 9.03 -16.78 -0.58
C SER A 166 7.73 -16.59 0.19
N ASP A 167 7.47 -17.42 1.20
CA ASP A 167 6.23 -17.34 1.98
C ASP A 167 6.20 -16.07 2.84
N ILE A 168 7.34 -15.75 3.47
CA ILE A 168 7.48 -14.54 4.28
C ILE A 168 7.34 -13.29 3.40
N ARG A 169 8.01 -13.27 2.26
CA ARG A 169 7.97 -12.14 1.33
C ARG A 169 6.56 -11.94 0.75
N SER A 170 5.82 -13.03 0.47
CA SER A 170 4.48 -12.94 -0.11
C SER A 170 3.45 -12.28 0.81
N GLN A 171 3.67 -12.27 2.13
CA GLN A 171 2.82 -11.58 3.09
C GLN A 171 2.88 -10.06 2.96
N TRP A 172 3.98 -9.55 2.41
CA TRP A 172 4.28 -8.13 2.27
C TRP A 172 4.26 -7.67 0.83
N MET A 173 3.79 -8.52 -0.09
CA MET A 173 3.63 -8.12 -1.48
C MET A 173 2.41 -7.21 -1.61
N ASP A 174 2.61 -6.17 -2.38
CA ASP A 174 1.58 -5.22 -2.75
C ASP A 174 0.46 -5.92 -3.55
N SER A 175 -0.78 -5.63 -3.17
CA SER A 175 -1.98 -6.08 -3.86
C SER A 175 -2.47 -5.08 -4.92
N ASP A 176 -1.66 -4.08 -5.28
CA ASP A 176 -2.02 -2.93 -6.10
C ASP A 176 -3.09 -2.02 -5.46
N ASP A 177 -3.33 -2.16 -4.16
CA ASP A 177 -4.26 -1.33 -3.42
C ASP A 177 -3.74 0.10 -3.21
N GLY A 178 -4.66 1.04 -3.05
CA GLY A 178 -4.33 2.44 -2.78
C GLY A 178 -3.95 3.28 -3.99
N ARG A 179 -4.02 2.75 -5.22
CA ARG A 179 -3.79 3.52 -6.44
C ARG A 179 -5.08 4.12 -6.93
N GLY A 180 -5.01 5.32 -7.45
CA GLY A 180 -6.16 6.04 -7.99
C GLY A 180 -6.32 7.43 -7.41
N ASP A 181 -7.54 7.92 -7.50
CA ASP A 181 -7.91 9.29 -7.13
C ASP A 181 -8.42 9.29 -5.68
N TRP A 182 -7.68 9.94 -4.81
CA TRP A 182 -8.02 10.17 -3.43
C TRP A 182 -8.65 11.54 -3.31
N ILE A 183 -9.92 11.63 -3.01
CA ILE A 183 -10.64 12.89 -2.88
C ILE A 183 -10.84 13.20 -1.39
N VAL A 184 -10.61 14.46 -1.02
CA VAL A 184 -10.93 14.99 0.29
C VAL A 184 -11.81 16.23 0.13
N GLU A 185 -12.92 16.25 0.84
CA GLU A 185 -13.77 17.43 0.96
C GLU A 185 -13.59 18.03 2.35
N LEU A 186 -13.33 19.31 2.41
CA LEU A 186 -13.20 20.09 3.64
C LEU A 186 -14.42 20.99 3.79
N THR A 187 -14.95 21.08 4.99
CA THR A 187 -16.02 22.05 5.35
C THR A 187 -15.51 22.92 6.49
N ALA A 188 -15.48 24.21 6.27
CA ALA A 188 -15.07 25.17 7.28
C ALA A 188 -16.15 25.38 8.34
N ASP A 189 -15.77 25.34 9.63
CA ASP A 189 -16.60 25.72 10.78
C ASP A 189 -15.97 26.97 11.43
N VAL A 190 -16.41 28.14 10.95
CA VAL A 190 -15.90 29.45 11.41
C VAL A 190 -16.88 30.06 12.39
N GLN A 191 -16.46 30.22 13.62
CA GLN A 191 -17.28 30.85 14.65
C GLN A 191 -17.20 32.36 14.53
N ASP A 192 -18.20 32.95 13.87
CA ASP A 192 -18.35 34.38 13.77
C ASP A 192 -18.68 35.02 15.14
N ASP A 193 -17.95 36.08 15.48
CA ASP A 193 -18.20 36.90 16.67
C ASP A 193 -19.47 37.81 16.52
N ALA A 194 -20.33 37.50 15.54
CA ALA A 194 -21.52 38.32 15.20
C ALA A 194 -22.66 38.27 16.22
N GLY A 195 -22.45 37.73 17.40
CA GLY A 195 -23.45 37.60 18.45
C GLY A 195 -23.43 38.64 19.59
N GLN A 196 -22.40 39.49 19.72
CA GLN A 196 -22.31 40.51 20.78
C GLN A 196 -21.75 41.83 20.27
N LEU A 197 -22.65 42.79 20.22
CA LEU A 197 -22.43 44.23 20.00
C LEU A 197 -22.24 44.68 18.53
N GLY A 198 -23.30 45.25 18.02
CA GLY A 198 -23.38 45.92 16.73
C GLY A 198 -22.14 46.64 16.27
N GLY A 199 -21.70 46.26 15.08
CA GLY A 199 -20.98 47.16 14.18
C GLY A 199 -19.50 46.93 14.00
N PHE A 200 -19.05 45.71 13.60
CA PHE A 200 -17.91 45.54 12.70
C PHE A 200 -18.08 44.22 11.99
N LEU A 201 -18.32 44.27 10.68
CA LEU A 201 -18.36 43.11 9.80
C LEU A 201 -16.90 42.67 9.53
N GLY A 202 -16.41 41.71 10.29
CA GLY A 202 -15.23 40.96 9.95
C GLY A 202 -15.65 39.49 9.87
N SER A 203 -15.76 38.96 8.66
CA SER A 203 -15.81 37.50 8.48
C SER A 203 -14.41 36.95 8.78
N ASP A 204 -14.33 36.00 9.69
CA ASP A 204 -13.08 35.29 9.94
C ASP A 204 -12.90 34.24 8.84
N ASP A 205 -11.94 34.47 7.95
CA ASP A 205 -11.57 33.54 6.88
C ASP A 205 -10.46 32.60 7.35
N GLN A 206 -10.50 31.37 6.88
CA GLN A 206 -9.53 30.33 7.21
C GLN A 206 -8.71 29.91 6.01
N THR A 207 -7.43 29.56 6.23
CA THR A 207 -6.56 28.95 5.22
C THR A 207 -6.24 27.51 5.64
N TYR A 208 -6.38 26.58 4.71
CA TYR A 208 -6.15 25.15 4.91
C TYR A 208 -4.99 24.69 4.03
N ASP A 209 -4.13 23.82 4.56
CA ASP A 209 -3.01 23.17 3.87
C ASP A 209 -3.21 21.65 3.80
#